data_65a99d060293ed4b369d1868492e2339
#
_entry.id   65a99d060293ed4b369d1868492e2339
#
_cell.length_a   1.000
_cell.length_b   1.000
_cell.length_c   1.000
_cell.angle_alpha   90.00
_cell.angle_beta   90.00
_cell.angle_gamma   90.00
#
_symmetry.space_group_name_H-M   'P 1'
#
loop_
_entity.id
_entity.type
_entity.pdbx_description
1 polymer ?
#
loop_
_entity_poly.entity_id
_entity_poly.type
_entity_poly.pdbx_seq_one_letter_code
_entity_poly.pdbx_strand_id
1 'polypeptide(L)'
;METESRVAVIGIVVDQTGDTEELNKVLHQYGQYIVGRMGIPYHKRNVNIISVVIDAPGDVISALSGKLGMLRGISSKALYSNCLLYTSPSP
;
A
#
# COMPACT_ATOMS: atom_id res chain seq x y z
N MET A 1 -9.36 23.77 0.97
CA MET A 1 -8.34 23.60 0.62
C MET A 1 -8.11 22.41 0.01
N GLU A 2 -7.62 22.27 -0.83
CA GLU A 2 -7.48 21.20 -1.45
C GLU A 2 -6.45 20.41 -0.94
N THR A 3 -6.58 19.26 -0.94
CA THR A 3 -5.66 18.42 -0.49
C THR A 3 -4.87 17.92 -1.56
N GLU A 4 -3.63 17.98 -1.48
CA GLU A 4 -2.86 17.50 -2.50
C GLU A 4 -2.75 16.06 -2.48
N SER A 5 -2.84 15.42 -3.60
CA SER A 5 -2.66 14.00 -3.74
C SER A 5 -1.20 13.67 -3.78
N ARG A 6 -0.87 12.52 -3.25
CA ARG A 6 0.49 12.03 -3.29
C ARG A 6 0.47 10.62 -3.84
N VAL A 7 1.54 10.25 -4.51
CA VAL A 7 1.66 8.90 -5.03
C VAL A 7 2.51 8.12 -4.06
N ALA A 8 2.09 6.94 -3.74
CA ALA A 8 2.85 6.09 -2.85
C ALA A 8 2.76 4.64 -3.29
N VAL A 9 3.75 3.87 -2.92
CA VAL A 9 3.71 2.44 -3.15
C VAL A 9 3.65 1.81 -1.77
N ILE A 10 2.71 0.93 -1.56
CA ILE A 10 2.60 0.23 -0.30
C ILE A 10 2.99 -1.21 -0.54
N GLY A 11 4.07 -1.63 0.10
CA GLY A 11 4.49 -3.01 0.02
C GLY A 11 3.83 -3.78 1.13
N ILE A 12 3.26 -4.93 0.83
CA ILE A 12 2.53 -5.73 1.78
C ILE A 12 3.05 -7.15 1.73
N VAL A 13 3.36 -7.70 2.88
CA VAL A 13 3.76 -9.10 2.96
C VAL A 13 2.72 -9.81 3.80
N VAL A 14 2.15 -10.86 3.25
CA VAL A 14 1.12 -11.63 3.92
C VAL A 14 1.71 -12.98 4.24
N ASP A 15 1.85 -13.31 5.51
CA ASP A 15 2.41 -14.60 5.87
C ASP A 15 1.28 -15.63 5.94
N GLN A 16 1.62 -16.86 6.32
CA GLN A 16 0.62 -17.92 6.26
C GLN A 16 -0.51 -17.73 7.25
N THR A 17 -0.36 -16.86 8.23
CA THR A 17 -1.44 -16.62 9.16
C THR A 17 -2.27 -15.42 8.73
N GLY A 18 -1.94 -14.81 7.60
CA GLY A 18 -2.57 -13.57 7.20
C GLY A 18 -4.00 -13.73 6.77
N ASP A 19 -4.81 -12.76 7.12
CA ASP A 19 -6.21 -12.77 6.77
C ASP A 19 -6.39 -12.11 5.42
N THR A 20 -6.29 -12.88 4.37
CA THR A 20 -6.37 -12.36 3.02
C THR A 20 -7.72 -11.79 2.70
N GLU A 21 -8.76 -12.37 3.26
CA GLU A 21 -10.07 -11.87 3.00
C GLU A 21 -10.23 -10.49 3.55
N GLU A 22 -9.78 -10.25 4.76
CA GLU A 22 -9.90 -8.94 5.34
C GLU A 22 -9.00 -7.96 4.61
N LEU A 23 -7.84 -8.41 4.18
CA LEU A 23 -6.94 -7.58 3.41
C LEU A 23 -7.64 -7.09 2.15
N ASN A 24 -8.26 -8.01 1.43
CA ASN A 24 -8.92 -7.64 0.19
C ASN A 24 -10.10 -6.71 0.44
N LYS A 25 -10.79 -6.87 1.54
CA LYS A 25 -11.85 -5.97 1.86
C LYS A 25 -11.33 -4.57 2.10
N VAL A 26 -10.25 -4.44 2.85
CA VAL A 26 -9.68 -3.14 3.13
C VAL A 26 -9.21 -2.49 1.83
N LEU A 27 -8.53 -3.24 0.98
CA LEU A 27 -8.05 -2.67 -0.27
C LEU A 27 -9.22 -2.26 -1.16
N HIS A 28 -10.30 -3.00 -1.12
CA HIS A 28 -11.47 -2.66 -1.91
C HIS A 28 -12.08 -1.34 -1.46
N GLN A 29 -12.06 -1.07 -0.17
CA GLN A 29 -12.59 0.18 0.34
C GLN A 29 -11.83 1.38 -0.20
N TYR A 30 -10.57 1.20 -0.56
CA TYR A 30 -9.76 2.28 -1.06
C TYR A 30 -9.55 2.19 -2.57
N GLY A 31 -10.39 1.37 -3.22
CA GLY A 31 -10.20 1.10 -4.64
C GLY A 31 -10.17 2.32 -5.53
N GLN A 32 -10.93 3.36 -5.17
CA GLN A 32 -10.97 4.53 -6.02
C GLN A 32 -9.65 5.28 -6.03
N TYR A 33 -8.79 5.04 -5.05
CA TYR A 33 -7.50 5.70 -5.01
C TYR A 33 -6.38 4.82 -5.55
N ILE A 34 -6.65 3.54 -5.74
CA ILE A 34 -5.60 2.60 -6.14
C ILE A 34 -5.40 2.66 -7.63
N VAL A 35 -4.19 2.95 -8.05
CA VAL A 35 -3.84 3.01 -9.44
C VAL A 35 -3.62 1.62 -9.99
N GLY A 36 -3.04 0.75 -9.21
CA GLY A 36 -2.81 -0.62 -9.64
C GLY A 36 -2.25 -1.44 -8.51
N ARG A 37 -2.28 -2.74 -8.66
CA ARG A 37 -1.70 -3.60 -7.64
C ARG A 37 -1.17 -4.84 -8.32
N MET A 38 -0.17 -5.45 -7.70
CA MET A 38 0.41 -6.63 -8.24
C MET A 38 0.71 -7.56 -7.09
N GLY A 39 0.41 -8.81 -7.24
CA GLY A 39 0.65 -9.79 -6.21
C GLY A 39 1.54 -10.90 -6.70
N ILE A 40 2.47 -11.34 -5.86
CA ILE A 40 3.36 -12.40 -6.20
C ILE A 40 3.34 -13.41 -5.09
N PRO A 41 2.82 -14.60 -5.33
CA PRO A 41 2.87 -15.63 -4.32
C PRO A 41 4.26 -16.23 -4.29
N TYR A 42 4.84 -16.31 -3.13
CA TYR A 42 6.18 -16.86 -3.01
C TYR A 42 6.10 -18.13 -2.18
N HIS A 43 5.87 -19.22 -2.85
CA HIS A 43 5.58 -20.47 -2.18
C HIS A 43 6.73 -21.00 -1.35
N LYS A 44 7.95 -20.69 -1.76
CA LYS A 44 9.07 -21.18 -1.05
C LYS A 44 9.10 -20.72 0.39
N ARG A 45 8.59 -19.58 0.69
CA ARG A 45 8.57 -19.05 2.04
C ARG A 45 7.14 -18.93 2.59
N ASN A 46 6.19 -19.42 1.84
CA ASN A 46 4.80 -19.37 2.26
C ASN A 46 4.31 -17.97 2.55
N VAL A 47 4.70 -17.03 1.71
CA VAL A 47 4.21 -15.68 1.86
C VAL A 47 3.69 -15.19 0.53
N ASN A 48 2.82 -14.21 0.58
CA ASN A 48 2.38 -13.52 -0.62
C ASN A 48 2.86 -12.09 -0.51
N ILE A 49 3.36 -11.55 -1.59
CA ILE A 49 3.86 -10.19 -1.59
C ILE A 49 2.97 -9.39 -2.51
N ILE A 50 2.45 -8.28 -2.01
CA ILE A 50 1.54 -7.45 -2.79
C ILE A 50 2.09 -6.05 -2.82
N SER A 51 2.09 -5.45 -3.99
CA SER A 51 2.53 -4.09 -4.17
C SER A 51 1.33 -3.30 -4.64
N VAL A 52 1.00 -2.22 -3.96
CA VAL A 52 -0.15 -1.41 -4.30
C VAL A 52 0.33 0.00 -4.60
N VAL A 53 -0.06 0.54 -5.73
CA VAL A 53 0.26 1.91 -6.07
C VAL A 53 -0.98 2.74 -5.82
N ILE A 54 -0.87 3.79 -5.06
CA ILE A 54 -2.01 4.58 -4.67
C ILE A 54 -1.73 6.07 -4.91
N ASP A 55 -2.74 6.79 -5.31
CA ASP A 55 -2.65 8.22 -5.53
C ASP A 55 -3.78 8.83 -4.73
N ALA A 56 -3.48 9.43 -3.62
CA ALA A 56 -4.51 9.90 -2.69
C ALA A 56 -3.96 10.97 -1.78
N PRO A 57 -4.82 11.70 -1.12
CA PRO A 57 -4.35 12.63 -0.10
C PRO A 57 -3.59 11.88 0.98
N GLY A 58 -2.65 12.55 1.58
CA GLY A 58 -1.80 11.91 2.58
C GLY A 58 -2.55 11.29 3.72
N ASP A 59 -3.63 11.92 4.17
CA ASP A 59 -4.40 11.36 5.29
C ASP A 59 -5.12 10.09 4.87
N VAL A 60 -5.49 9.95 3.61
CA VAL A 60 -6.10 8.73 3.14
C VAL A 60 -5.08 7.60 3.12
N ILE A 61 -3.86 7.90 2.67
CA ILE A 61 -2.81 6.89 2.64
C ILE A 61 -2.46 6.46 4.06
N SER A 62 -2.40 7.39 4.98
CA SER A 62 -2.13 7.06 6.37
C SER A 62 -3.23 6.20 6.97
N ALA A 63 -4.48 6.50 6.62
CA ALA A 63 -5.60 5.71 7.13
C ALA A 63 -5.52 4.28 6.61
N LEU A 64 -5.19 4.13 5.34
CA LEU A 64 -5.06 2.79 4.78
C LEU A 64 -3.92 2.04 5.45
N SER A 65 -2.78 2.69 5.61
CA SER A 65 -1.64 2.06 6.26
C SER A 65 -1.98 1.62 7.67
N GLY A 66 -2.73 2.44 8.38
CA GLY A 66 -3.14 2.10 9.73
C GLY A 66 -4.03 0.87 9.76
N LYS A 67 -4.97 0.79 8.81
CA LYS A 67 -5.84 -0.36 8.76
C LYS A 67 -5.08 -1.62 8.41
N LEU A 68 -4.13 -1.52 7.50
CA LEU A 68 -3.33 -2.69 7.14
C LEU A 68 -2.50 -3.16 8.32
N GLY A 69 -2.02 -2.23 9.11
CA GLY A 69 -1.18 -2.58 10.24
C GLY A 69 -1.93 -3.32 11.34
N MET A 70 -3.27 -3.29 11.30
CA MET A 70 -4.04 -3.99 12.30
C MET A 70 -4.43 -5.39 11.89
N LEU A 71 -4.09 -5.79 10.70
CA LEU A 71 -4.49 -7.11 10.23
C LEU A 71 -3.45 -8.15 10.62
N ARG A 72 -3.96 -9.29 11.08
CA ARG A 72 -3.06 -10.32 11.53
C ARG A 72 -2.28 -10.93 10.39
N GLY A 73 -1.01 -11.19 10.60
CA GLY A 73 -0.18 -11.85 9.61
C GLY A 73 0.16 -10.99 8.42
N ILE A 74 -0.04 -9.68 8.53
CA ILE A 74 0.20 -8.77 7.44
C ILE A 74 1.16 -7.68 7.89
N SER A 75 2.21 -7.47 7.10
CA SER A 75 3.17 -6.41 7.35
C SER A 75 3.12 -5.45 6.18
N SER A 76 3.15 -4.18 6.41
CA SER A 76 3.09 -3.24 5.30
C SER A 76 3.96 -2.03 5.55
N LYS A 77 4.37 -1.39 4.48
CA LYS A 77 5.15 -0.20 4.58
C LYS A 77 4.86 0.67 3.38
N ALA A 78 4.71 1.94 3.59
CA ALA A 78 4.41 2.86 2.49
C ALA A 78 5.65 3.66 2.14
N LEU A 79 5.88 3.82 0.85
CA LEU A 79 6.98 4.59 0.37
C LEU A 79 6.41 5.71 -0.47
N TYR A 80 6.54 6.93 -0.05
CA TYR A 80 5.94 8.05 -0.75
C TYR A 80 6.85 8.60 -1.82
N SER A 81 6.25 9.01 -2.89
CA SER A 81 6.97 9.65 -3.93
C SER A 81 7.44 11.00 -3.44
N ASN A 82 8.65 11.34 -3.84
CA ASN A 82 9.14 12.54 -3.42
C ASN A 82 9.09 13.49 -4.45
N CYS A 83 8.37 13.30 -5.38
CA CYS A 83 8.35 14.07 -6.49
C CYS A 83 7.83 15.36 -6.27
N LEU A 84 8.31 16.11 -5.68
CA LEU A 84 7.75 17.27 -5.57
C LEU A 84 8.24 18.06 -6.44
N LEU A 85 7.99 18.84 -6.60
CA LEU A 85 8.38 19.64 -7.44
C LEU A 85 9.69 19.74 -7.79
N TYR A 86 10.54 19.74 -7.26
CA TYR A 86 11.72 20.03 -7.74
C TYR A 86 12.38 18.87 -7.75
N THR A 87 13.07 18.76 -8.49
CA THR A 87 13.66 17.70 -8.73
C THR A 87 14.84 17.56 -8.15
N SER A 88 15.09 16.72 -7.78
CA SER A 88 16.16 16.49 -7.25
C SER A 88 17.07 16.13 -8.16
N PRO A 89 18.02 16.34 -8.02
CA PRO A 89 19.01 16.09 -8.95
C PRO A 89 19.36 14.76 -8.84
N SER A 90 19.35 14.18 -8.89
CA SER A 90 19.72 13.03 -8.94
C SER A 90 20.57 12.63 -8.93
N PRO A 91 20.87 12.22 -8.76
CA PRO A 91 21.58 11.55 -8.74
C PRO A 91 21.80 11.36 -8.92
#